data_899e526fa369dd11f31c7907d7967953
#
_entry.id   899e526fa369dd11f31c7907d7967953
#
_cell.length_a   1.000
_cell.length_b   1.000
_cell.length_c   1.000
_cell.angle_alpha   90.00
_cell.angle_beta   90.00
_cell.angle_gamma   90.00
#
_symmetry.space_group_name_H-M   'P 1'
#
loop_
_entity.id
_entity.type
_entity.pdbx_description
1 polymer ?
#
loop_
_entity_poly.entity_id
_entity_poly.type
_entity_poly.pdbx_seq_one_letter_code
_entity_poly.pdbx_strand_id
1 'polypeptide(L)'
;MENIKLFVIHNDENLLNSIPSNKFMKKINLNNLELEPRYQNNALAENRFLIHLSNNTSLVRDYDYVGICSASWNKKYKVHDRNSDVFALEKIPSLVDNFKKNSIYVPAHVCDWYEETINNHVGMEIYLDELIKKNNFKNYGDSFYSNNFICKKSILIEFLKWWRNEFNYFFSKYQYEYDFDSEYCPNYKAHVNCSYFYERLTVTYFANKSYKIIQLDPKKIIAGASASTARKEFQTSRDENIRNFNKNTKFF
;
A
#
# COMPACT_ATOMS: atom_id res chain seq x y z
N MET A 1 11.10 -24.50 12.50
CA MET A 1 9.91 -23.62 12.59
C MET A 1 10.31 -22.29 11.99
N GLU A 2 9.68 -21.91 10.90
CA GLU A 2 10.00 -20.63 10.25
C GLU A 2 9.63 -19.44 11.16
N ASN A 3 10.45 -18.41 11.15
CA ASN A 3 10.34 -17.28 12.06
C ASN A 3 9.75 -16.06 11.31
N ILE A 4 8.75 -15.42 11.90
CA ILE A 4 8.04 -14.29 11.30
C ILE A 4 8.10 -13.04 12.17
N LYS A 5 8.20 -11.86 11.52
CA LYS A 5 8.03 -10.55 12.14
C LYS A 5 6.98 -9.73 11.42
N LEU A 6 5.99 -9.24 12.14
CA LEU A 6 4.98 -8.33 11.64
C LEU A 6 5.25 -6.92 12.17
N PHE A 7 5.48 -5.97 11.29
CA PHE A 7 5.52 -4.55 11.63
C PHE A 7 4.12 -3.97 11.47
N VAL A 8 3.52 -3.60 12.59
CA VAL A 8 2.19 -2.98 12.61
C VAL A 8 2.36 -1.48 12.71
N ILE A 9 2.04 -0.77 11.65
CA ILE A 9 2.38 0.64 11.45
C ILE A 9 1.15 1.54 11.48
N HIS A 10 1.26 2.68 12.14
CA HIS A 10 0.26 3.77 12.12
C HIS A 10 0.85 5.06 12.70
N ASN A 11 0.18 6.18 12.46
CA ASN A 11 0.48 7.47 13.08
C ASN A 11 -0.39 7.78 14.32
N ASP A 12 -1.43 6.98 14.58
CA ASP A 12 -2.30 7.09 15.75
C ASP A 12 -1.87 6.07 16.82
N GLU A 13 -1.35 6.59 17.93
CA GLU A 13 -0.87 5.79 19.07
C GLU A 13 -2.00 5.01 19.74
N ASN A 14 -3.21 5.58 19.84
CA ASN A 14 -4.34 4.92 20.46
C ASN A 14 -4.76 3.70 19.63
N LEU A 15 -4.75 3.82 18.30
CA LEU A 15 -5.04 2.69 17.43
C LEU A 15 -3.97 1.60 17.54
N LEU A 16 -2.69 1.96 17.59
CA LEU A 16 -1.61 1.01 17.82
C LEU A 16 -1.76 0.27 19.16
N ASN A 17 -2.11 1.01 20.20
CA ASN A 17 -2.28 0.45 21.54
C ASN A 17 -3.51 -0.46 21.67
N SER A 18 -4.54 -0.24 20.84
CA SER A 18 -5.73 -1.11 20.81
C SER A 18 -5.49 -2.50 20.21
N ILE A 19 -4.37 -2.69 19.48
CA ILE A 19 -4.01 -3.98 18.92
C ILE A 19 -3.31 -4.83 19.97
N PRO A 20 -3.71 -6.09 20.20
CA PRO A 20 -3.03 -6.99 21.12
C PRO A 20 -1.55 -7.12 20.78
N SER A 21 -0.70 -7.11 21.79
CA SER A 21 0.74 -7.30 21.61
C SER A 21 1.10 -8.77 21.68
N ASN A 22 2.01 -9.21 20.82
CA ASN A 22 2.60 -10.54 20.90
C ASN A 22 4.08 -10.50 20.42
N LYS A 23 4.80 -11.59 20.64
CA LYS A 23 6.25 -11.68 20.30
C LYS A 23 6.57 -11.54 18.81
N PHE A 24 5.60 -11.77 17.95
CA PHE A 24 5.76 -11.69 16.48
C PHE A 24 5.54 -10.28 15.96
N MET A 25 4.88 -9.41 16.72
CA MET A 25 4.54 -8.05 16.31
C MET A 25 5.54 -7.04 16.86
N LYS A 26 5.78 -6.02 16.05
CA LYS A 26 6.43 -4.78 16.46
C LYS A 26 5.54 -3.62 16.02
N LYS A 27 4.97 -2.92 16.97
CA LYS A 27 4.18 -1.71 16.73
C LYS A 27 5.11 -0.55 16.42
N ILE A 28 4.82 0.19 15.38
CA ILE A 28 5.63 1.31 14.90
C ILE A 28 4.74 2.54 14.77
N ASN A 29 4.98 3.53 15.62
CA ASN A 29 4.40 4.85 15.41
C ASN A 29 5.22 5.60 14.36
N LEU A 30 4.59 5.95 13.25
CA LEU A 30 5.25 6.61 12.12
C LEU A 30 5.79 8.00 12.49
N ASN A 31 5.22 8.65 13.51
CA ASN A 31 5.69 9.95 13.98
C ASN A 31 7.01 9.87 14.76
N ASN A 32 7.37 8.68 15.25
CA ASN A 32 8.58 8.43 16.02
C ASN A 32 9.73 7.85 15.17
N LEU A 33 9.57 7.80 13.83
CA LEU A 33 10.63 7.34 12.96
C LEU A 33 11.71 8.41 12.79
N GLU A 34 12.95 8.01 12.96
CA GLU A 34 14.11 8.83 12.63
C GLU A 34 14.32 8.80 11.12
N LEU A 35 13.90 9.86 10.44
CA LEU A 35 14.04 10.06 9.00
C LEU A 35 14.73 11.40 8.73
N GLU A 36 15.36 11.52 7.58
CA GLU A 36 15.81 12.82 7.08
C GLU A 36 14.61 13.80 7.04
N PRO A 37 14.81 15.09 7.35
CA PRO A 37 13.72 16.08 7.47
C PRO A 37 12.76 16.09 6.26
N ARG A 38 13.29 15.94 5.05
CA ARG A 38 12.48 15.90 3.81
C ARG A 38 11.52 14.70 3.73
N TYR A 39 11.77 13.65 4.50
CA TYR A 39 10.92 12.43 4.52
C TYR A 39 10.02 12.36 5.75
N GLN A 40 10.07 13.35 6.62
CA GLN A 40 9.20 13.40 7.80
C GLN A 40 7.79 13.93 7.49
N ASN A 41 7.56 14.34 6.24
CA ASN A 41 6.26 14.84 5.81
C ASN A 41 5.17 13.77 6.00
N ASN A 42 4.10 14.16 6.69
CA ASN A 42 2.94 13.31 6.95
C ASN A 42 2.23 12.88 5.66
N ALA A 43 2.37 13.65 4.59
CA ALA A 43 1.87 13.30 3.26
C ALA A 43 2.44 11.99 2.71
N LEU A 44 3.61 11.54 3.17
CA LEU A 44 4.17 10.25 2.78
C LEU A 44 3.50 9.05 3.48
N ALA A 45 2.67 9.30 4.50
CA ALA A 45 1.89 8.30 5.23
C ALA A 45 2.71 7.03 5.58
N GLU A 46 2.20 5.86 5.25
CA GLU A 46 2.82 4.55 5.52
C GLU A 46 4.15 4.34 4.77
N ASN A 47 4.40 5.09 3.68
CA ASN A 47 5.65 5.02 2.92
C ASN A 47 6.86 5.47 3.74
N ARG A 48 6.68 6.28 4.78
CA ARG A 48 7.74 6.62 5.75
C ARG A 48 8.38 5.38 6.36
N PHE A 49 7.58 4.34 6.63
CA PHE A 49 8.13 3.09 7.15
C PHE A 49 8.96 2.34 6.10
N LEU A 50 8.57 2.34 4.83
CA LEU A 50 9.37 1.75 3.76
C LEU A 50 10.71 2.47 3.59
N ILE A 51 10.72 3.81 3.71
CA ILE A 51 11.97 4.60 3.72
C ILE A 51 12.85 4.17 4.90
N HIS A 52 12.29 4.12 6.11
CA HIS A 52 13.02 3.71 7.31
C HIS A 52 13.57 2.30 7.17
N LEU A 53 12.75 1.35 6.73
CA LEU A 53 13.15 -0.05 6.59
C LEU A 53 14.19 -0.26 5.50
N SER A 54 14.13 0.48 4.39
CA SER A 54 15.13 0.42 3.32
C SER A 54 16.51 0.88 3.77
N ASN A 55 16.57 1.81 4.73
CA ASN A 55 17.81 2.26 5.34
C ASN A 55 18.30 1.32 6.47
N ASN A 56 17.40 0.49 7.03
CA ASN A 56 17.63 -0.31 8.23
C ASN A 56 17.25 -1.79 8.01
N THR A 57 17.76 -2.41 6.94
CA THR A 57 17.44 -3.82 6.61
C THR A 57 17.92 -4.82 7.67
N SER A 58 18.80 -4.42 8.57
CA SER A 58 19.17 -5.21 9.75
C SER A 58 18.00 -5.54 10.66
N LEU A 59 16.95 -4.72 10.67
CA LEU A 59 15.72 -4.95 11.44
C LEU A 59 14.99 -6.26 11.08
N VAL A 60 15.27 -6.81 9.92
CA VAL A 60 14.64 -8.05 9.43
C VAL A 60 15.61 -9.23 9.34
N ARG A 61 16.85 -9.06 9.80
CA ARG A 61 17.93 -10.05 9.62
C ARG A 61 17.55 -11.45 10.12
N ASP A 62 16.95 -11.51 11.30
CA ASP A 62 16.75 -12.76 12.04
C ASP A 62 15.42 -13.46 11.73
N TYR A 63 14.70 -13.00 10.69
CA TYR A 63 13.38 -13.55 10.35
C TYR A 63 13.39 -14.19 8.97
N ASP A 64 12.58 -15.22 8.79
CA ASP A 64 12.36 -15.89 7.50
C ASP A 64 11.30 -15.17 6.69
N TYR A 65 10.23 -14.74 7.37
CA TYR A 65 9.14 -13.96 6.81
C TYR A 65 8.97 -12.63 7.52
N VAL A 66 8.57 -11.64 6.75
CA VAL A 66 8.31 -10.28 7.25
C VAL A 66 7.00 -9.79 6.70
N GLY A 67 6.16 -9.23 7.58
CA GLY A 67 4.93 -8.56 7.21
C GLY A 67 4.99 -7.06 7.51
N ILE A 68 4.41 -6.27 6.63
CA ILE A 68 4.11 -4.85 6.83
C ILE A 68 2.60 -4.73 6.84
N CYS A 69 2.02 -4.23 7.92
CA CYS A 69 0.59 -4.23 8.16
C CYS A 69 0.16 -2.89 8.75
N SER A 70 -0.83 -2.24 8.17
CA SER A 70 -1.44 -1.07 8.79
C SER A 70 -2.20 -1.47 10.06
N ALA A 71 -2.12 -0.68 11.12
CA ALA A 71 -2.96 -0.88 12.31
C ALA A 71 -4.47 -0.76 12.00
N SER A 72 -4.82 -0.10 10.92
CA SER A 72 -6.19 -0.03 10.41
C SER A 72 -6.62 -1.25 9.60
N TRP A 73 -5.76 -2.26 9.44
CA TRP A 73 -6.03 -3.51 8.71
C TRP A 73 -7.41 -4.09 9.03
N ASN A 74 -7.71 -4.27 10.31
CA ASN A 74 -8.98 -4.83 10.74
C ASN A 74 -10.19 -3.94 10.38
N LYS A 75 -10.00 -2.62 10.25
CA LYS A 75 -11.07 -1.68 9.88
C LYS A 75 -11.25 -1.62 8.36
N LYS A 76 -10.16 -1.55 7.61
CA LYS A 76 -10.17 -1.44 6.13
C LYS A 76 -10.78 -2.67 5.48
N TYR A 77 -10.59 -3.85 6.07
CA TYR A 77 -11.00 -5.13 5.50
C TYR A 77 -12.18 -5.78 6.23
N LYS A 78 -12.88 -5.03 7.07
CA LYS A 78 -14.20 -5.42 7.59
C LYS A 78 -15.23 -5.38 6.47
N VAL A 79 -15.37 -6.48 5.77
CA VAL A 79 -16.47 -6.65 4.82
C VAL A 79 -17.71 -7.09 5.59
N HIS A 80 -18.72 -6.23 5.61
CA HIS A 80 -20.16 -6.43 5.82
C HIS A 80 -20.67 -7.39 6.91
N ASP A 81 -19.83 -8.19 7.57
CA ASP A 81 -20.27 -9.05 8.66
C ASP A 81 -19.62 -8.64 9.97
N ARG A 82 -20.44 -8.01 10.83
CA ARG A 82 -20.03 -7.54 12.16
C ARG A 82 -19.59 -8.69 13.09
N ASN A 83 -19.91 -9.93 12.74
CA ASN A 83 -19.62 -11.13 13.52
C ASN A 83 -18.51 -12.01 12.91
N SER A 84 -17.98 -11.69 11.74
CA SER A 84 -16.85 -12.45 11.23
C SER A 84 -15.61 -12.08 12.03
N ASP A 85 -14.97 -13.04 12.65
CA ASP A 85 -13.60 -12.95 13.13
C ASP A 85 -12.75 -12.47 11.96
N VAL A 86 -12.55 -11.16 11.90
CA VAL A 86 -11.61 -10.55 10.97
C VAL A 86 -10.34 -11.34 11.11
N PHE A 87 -9.70 -11.65 10.01
CA PHE A 87 -8.44 -12.33 10.01
C PHE A 87 -7.49 -11.53 10.92
N ALA A 88 -7.50 -11.88 12.18
CA ALA A 88 -6.82 -11.14 13.22
C ALA A 88 -5.33 -11.26 12.94
N LEU A 89 -4.60 -10.14 13.00
CA LEU A 89 -3.15 -10.11 12.82
C LEU A 89 -2.46 -11.15 13.72
N GLU A 90 -3.05 -11.47 14.87
CA GLU A 90 -2.58 -12.47 15.82
C GLU A 90 -2.60 -13.91 15.29
N LYS A 91 -3.43 -14.20 14.28
CA LYS A 91 -3.54 -15.54 13.67
C LYS A 91 -2.48 -15.77 12.58
N ILE A 92 -1.86 -14.71 12.06
CA ILE A 92 -0.87 -14.83 10.98
C ILE A 92 0.28 -15.76 11.33
N PRO A 93 0.89 -15.69 12.54
CA PRO A 93 2.00 -16.57 12.89
C PRO A 93 1.67 -18.07 12.86
N SER A 94 0.42 -18.46 13.09
CA SER A 94 0.02 -19.87 13.01
C SER A 94 -0.05 -20.42 11.58
N LEU A 95 0.00 -19.55 10.58
CA LEU A 95 -0.05 -19.90 9.18
C LEU A 95 1.32 -19.99 8.52
N VAL A 96 2.38 -19.52 9.20
CA VAL A 96 3.71 -19.33 8.60
C VAL A 96 4.29 -20.63 8.04
N ASP A 97 4.08 -21.74 8.71
CA ASP A 97 4.57 -23.05 8.27
C ASP A 97 3.93 -23.52 6.94
N ASN A 98 2.79 -22.92 6.57
CA ASN A 98 2.12 -23.17 5.29
C ASN A 98 2.52 -22.16 4.19
N PHE A 99 3.40 -21.22 4.50
CA PHE A 99 3.79 -20.19 3.55
C PHE A 99 4.72 -20.74 2.46
N LYS A 100 4.40 -20.40 1.23
CA LYS A 100 5.19 -20.82 0.06
C LYS A 100 6.27 -19.79 -0.23
N LYS A 101 7.47 -20.27 -0.57
CA LYS A 101 8.69 -19.44 -0.74
C LYS A 101 8.53 -18.29 -1.73
N ASN A 102 7.80 -18.49 -2.83
CA ASN A 102 7.63 -17.49 -3.90
C ASN A 102 6.23 -16.86 -3.88
N SER A 103 5.70 -16.62 -2.69
CA SER A 103 4.37 -16.05 -2.54
C SER A 103 4.38 -14.79 -1.70
N ILE A 104 3.44 -13.92 -2.03
CA ILE A 104 3.11 -12.71 -1.29
C ILE A 104 1.74 -12.93 -0.66
N TYR A 105 1.65 -12.80 0.63
CA TYR A 105 0.40 -12.99 1.39
C TYR A 105 -0.20 -11.63 1.70
N VAL A 106 -1.44 -11.45 1.33
CA VAL A 106 -2.13 -10.16 1.36
C VAL A 106 -3.52 -10.28 1.98
N PRO A 107 -4.06 -9.23 2.60
CA PRO A 107 -5.43 -9.27 3.12
C PRO A 107 -6.46 -9.29 2.01
N ALA A 108 -6.18 -8.58 0.92
CA ALA A 108 -7.08 -8.43 -0.20
C ALA A 108 -6.33 -8.50 -1.53
N HIS A 109 -6.85 -9.29 -2.42
CA HIS A 109 -6.38 -9.44 -3.78
C HIS A 109 -7.12 -8.46 -4.69
N VAL A 110 -6.42 -7.88 -5.64
CA VAL A 110 -6.95 -6.96 -6.65
C VAL A 110 -6.66 -7.54 -8.02
N CYS A 111 -7.69 -7.76 -8.82
CA CYS A 111 -7.55 -8.06 -10.24
C CYS A 111 -7.39 -6.75 -10.98
N ASP A 112 -6.43 -6.69 -11.89
CA ASP A 112 -6.13 -5.49 -12.67
C ASP A 112 -5.84 -4.23 -11.82
N TRP A 113 -4.64 -4.21 -11.28
CA TRP A 113 -4.15 -3.15 -10.41
C TRP A 113 -4.11 -1.77 -11.08
N TYR A 114 -3.86 -1.72 -12.40
CA TYR A 114 -3.74 -0.45 -13.12
C TYR A 114 -5.12 0.20 -13.30
N GLU A 115 -6.09 -0.57 -13.84
CA GLU A 115 -7.46 -0.09 -13.99
C GLU A 115 -8.04 0.34 -12.64
N GLU A 116 -7.82 -0.45 -11.60
CA GLU A 116 -8.25 -0.11 -10.24
C GLU A 116 -7.64 1.21 -9.77
N THR A 117 -6.34 1.42 -10.01
CA THR A 117 -5.66 2.64 -9.57
C THR A 117 -6.18 3.89 -10.29
N ILE A 118 -6.24 3.88 -11.62
CA ILE A 118 -6.67 5.06 -12.37
C ILE A 118 -8.14 5.41 -12.15
N ASN A 119 -8.96 4.40 -11.84
CA ASN A 119 -10.37 4.60 -11.49
C ASN A 119 -10.54 5.23 -10.10
N ASN A 120 -9.62 4.97 -9.18
CA ASN A 120 -9.68 5.50 -7.81
C ASN A 120 -8.90 6.81 -7.61
N HIS A 121 -7.89 7.08 -8.45
CA HIS A 121 -6.98 8.22 -8.30
C HIS A 121 -6.80 8.92 -9.63
N VAL A 122 -7.65 9.90 -9.90
CA VAL A 122 -7.64 10.69 -11.15
C VAL A 122 -6.30 11.44 -11.28
N GLY A 123 -5.67 11.35 -12.45
CA GLY A 123 -4.38 11.98 -12.74
C GLY A 123 -3.17 11.13 -12.38
N MET A 124 -3.38 9.98 -11.73
CA MET A 124 -2.30 9.06 -11.37
C MET A 124 -1.66 8.37 -12.59
N GLU A 125 -2.40 8.26 -13.67
CA GLU A 125 -1.96 7.61 -14.91
C GLU A 125 -0.66 8.18 -15.45
N ILE A 126 -0.44 9.50 -15.37
CA ILE A 126 0.77 10.16 -15.86
C ILE A 126 2.02 9.58 -15.19
N TYR A 127 1.98 9.44 -13.88
CA TYR A 127 3.10 8.92 -13.09
C TYR A 127 3.26 7.41 -13.25
N LEU A 128 2.14 6.68 -13.34
CA LEU A 128 2.15 5.23 -13.56
C LEU A 128 2.69 4.87 -14.95
N ASP A 129 2.31 5.59 -15.98
CA ASP A 129 2.79 5.34 -17.34
C ASP A 129 4.30 5.59 -17.46
N GLU A 130 4.81 6.61 -16.76
CA GLU A 130 6.26 6.81 -16.68
C GLU A 130 6.96 5.66 -15.94
N LEU A 131 6.41 5.21 -14.81
CA LEU A 131 6.94 4.08 -14.04
C LEU A 131 6.97 2.80 -14.89
N ILE A 132 5.87 2.52 -15.58
CA ILE A 132 5.71 1.36 -16.46
C ILE A 132 6.73 1.41 -17.59
N LYS A 133 6.83 2.54 -18.28
CA LYS A 133 7.78 2.75 -19.38
C LYS A 133 9.23 2.62 -18.91
N LYS A 134 9.58 3.26 -17.80
CA LYS A 134 10.93 3.24 -17.22
C LYS A 134 11.41 1.83 -16.87
N ASN A 135 10.52 1.01 -16.33
CA ASN A 135 10.83 -0.34 -15.86
C ASN A 135 10.47 -1.44 -16.87
N ASN A 136 9.93 -1.12 -18.02
CA ASN A 136 9.37 -2.07 -18.98
C ASN A 136 8.35 -3.03 -18.33
N PHE A 137 7.47 -2.47 -17.52
CA PHE A 137 6.42 -3.20 -16.80
C PHE A 137 5.15 -3.30 -17.62
N LYS A 138 4.29 -4.24 -17.25
CA LYS A 138 2.93 -4.34 -17.76
C LYS A 138 2.01 -3.43 -16.95
N ASN A 139 0.99 -2.89 -17.62
CA ASN A 139 -0.05 -2.07 -16.99
C ASN A 139 -1.30 -2.88 -16.61
N TYR A 140 -1.17 -4.17 -16.39
CA TYR A 140 -2.24 -5.07 -15.98
C TYR A 140 -1.71 -6.18 -15.07
N GLY A 141 -2.62 -6.90 -14.47
CA GLY A 141 -2.32 -8.09 -13.68
C GLY A 141 -2.77 -7.96 -12.22
N ASP A 142 -2.68 -9.07 -11.56
CA ASP A 142 -3.10 -9.22 -10.18
C ASP A 142 -2.13 -8.55 -9.22
N SER A 143 -2.67 -7.89 -8.20
CA SER A 143 -1.92 -7.29 -7.12
C SER A 143 -2.75 -7.21 -5.83
N PHE A 144 -2.51 -6.21 -4.99
CA PHE A 144 -3.20 -6.03 -3.71
C PHE A 144 -3.29 -4.54 -3.33
N TYR A 145 -4.04 -4.24 -2.29
CA TYR A 145 -4.18 -2.87 -1.79
C TYR A 145 -3.09 -2.52 -0.80
N SER A 146 -2.60 -1.30 -0.91
CA SER A 146 -1.70 -0.65 0.04
C SER A 146 -0.41 -1.42 0.35
N ASN A 147 0.34 -0.90 1.30
CA ASN A 147 1.57 -1.52 1.79
C ASN A 147 1.29 -2.64 2.82
N ASN A 148 0.20 -3.41 2.62
CA ASN A 148 -0.20 -4.50 3.51
C ASN A 148 0.12 -5.85 2.87
N PHE A 149 1.27 -6.41 3.21
CA PHE A 149 1.69 -7.70 2.68
C PHE A 149 2.65 -8.43 3.61
N ILE A 150 2.79 -9.74 3.40
CA ILE A 150 3.76 -10.59 4.08
C ILE A 150 4.49 -11.37 3.00
N CYS A 151 5.80 -11.41 3.08
CA CYS A 151 6.62 -12.16 2.15
C CYS A 151 7.88 -12.70 2.81
N LYS A 152 8.62 -13.53 2.08
CA LYS A 152 9.94 -13.98 2.49
C LYS A 152 10.89 -12.79 2.60
N LYS A 153 11.77 -12.80 3.60
CA LYS A 153 12.78 -11.74 3.82
C LYS A 153 13.56 -11.40 2.55
N SER A 154 13.99 -12.41 1.80
CA SER A 154 14.75 -12.18 0.56
C SER A 154 13.96 -11.38 -0.48
N ILE A 155 12.68 -11.65 -0.61
CA ILE A 155 11.76 -10.91 -1.49
C ILE A 155 11.61 -9.47 -1.00
N LEU A 156 11.45 -9.27 0.31
CA LEU A 156 11.34 -7.93 0.88
C LEU A 156 12.60 -7.10 0.62
N ILE A 157 13.79 -7.67 0.80
CA ILE A 157 15.06 -6.94 0.58
C ILE A 157 15.22 -6.55 -0.89
N GLU A 158 14.91 -7.45 -1.83
CA GLU A 158 14.92 -7.15 -3.26
C GLU A 158 13.93 -6.02 -3.60
N PHE A 159 12.70 -6.14 -3.09
CA PHE A 159 11.66 -5.13 -3.24
C PHE A 159 12.11 -3.77 -2.70
N LEU A 160 12.60 -3.71 -1.46
CA LEU A 160 13.01 -2.44 -0.82
C LEU A 160 14.12 -1.74 -1.59
N LYS A 161 15.08 -2.50 -2.14
CA LYS A 161 16.15 -1.94 -2.99
C LYS A 161 15.57 -1.28 -4.25
N TRP A 162 14.69 -1.97 -4.95
CA TRP A 162 14.02 -1.44 -6.13
C TRP A 162 13.13 -0.25 -5.77
N TRP A 163 12.25 -0.42 -4.77
CA TRP A 163 11.32 0.58 -4.30
C TRP A 163 12.03 1.90 -3.93
N ARG A 164 13.16 1.80 -3.23
CA ARG A 164 13.93 2.97 -2.83
C ARG A 164 14.51 3.73 -4.02
N ASN A 165 14.97 3.04 -5.04
CA ASN A 165 15.47 3.66 -6.26
C ASN A 165 14.35 4.40 -7.00
N GLU A 166 13.19 3.77 -7.15
CA GLU A 166 12.03 4.41 -7.78
C GLU A 166 11.50 5.57 -6.95
N PHE A 167 11.37 5.38 -5.65
CA PHE A 167 10.97 6.45 -4.73
C PHE A 167 11.89 7.67 -4.88
N ASN A 168 13.19 7.50 -4.82
CA ASN A 168 14.15 8.61 -4.94
C ASN A 168 14.05 9.30 -6.30
N TYR A 169 13.88 8.54 -7.39
CA TYR A 169 13.71 9.09 -8.72
C TYR A 169 12.47 9.97 -8.81
N PHE A 170 11.32 9.45 -8.46
CA PHE A 170 10.06 10.18 -8.55
C PHE A 170 9.98 11.32 -7.53
N PHE A 171 10.47 11.11 -6.32
CA PHE A 171 10.52 12.16 -5.30
C PHE A 171 11.38 13.34 -5.76
N SER A 172 12.58 13.09 -6.32
CA SER A 172 13.44 14.16 -6.82
C SER A 172 12.84 14.89 -8.01
N LYS A 173 12.10 14.19 -8.85
CA LYS A 173 11.51 14.76 -10.08
C LYS A 173 10.25 15.57 -9.79
N TYR A 174 9.38 15.08 -8.90
CA TYR A 174 8.02 15.58 -8.74
C TYR A 174 7.71 16.25 -7.40
N GLN A 175 8.67 16.32 -6.47
CA GLN A 175 8.44 16.86 -5.12
C GLN A 175 7.95 18.34 -5.09
N TYR A 176 8.16 19.07 -6.17
CA TYR A 176 7.76 20.47 -6.31
C TYR A 176 6.59 20.65 -7.29
N GLU A 177 6.09 19.59 -7.87
CA GLU A 177 4.92 19.68 -8.73
C GLU A 177 3.65 19.77 -7.89
N TYR A 178 2.84 20.76 -8.19
CA TYR A 178 1.60 21.07 -7.47
C TYR A 178 0.66 19.87 -7.36
N ASP A 179 0.54 19.07 -8.43
CA ASP A 179 -0.38 17.92 -8.48
C ASP A 179 0.14 16.70 -7.71
N PHE A 180 1.46 16.60 -7.55
CA PHE A 180 2.08 15.47 -6.87
C PHE A 180 2.22 15.69 -5.36
N ASP A 181 2.47 16.93 -4.94
CA ASP A 181 2.64 17.33 -3.54
C ASP A 181 1.42 18.08 -2.98
N SER A 182 0.39 18.28 -3.80
CA SER A 182 -0.72 19.13 -3.41
C SER A 182 -1.61 18.49 -2.36
N GLU A 183 -1.96 19.29 -1.37
CA GLU A 183 -3.10 19.09 -0.50
C GLU A 183 -4.43 19.10 -1.27
N TYR A 184 -4.37 19.12 -2.61
CA TYR A 184 -5.45 19.44 -3.53
C TYR A 184 -6.06 18.21 -4.18
N CYS A 185 -6.62 17.35 -3.38
CA CYS A 185 -7.68 16.46 -3.85
C CYS A 185 -8.97 16.87 -3.15
N PRO A 186 -9.88 17.61 -3.80
CA PRO A 186 -11.05 18.20 -3.14
C PRO A 186 -11.99 17.17 -2.48
N ASN A 187 -11.87 15.89 -2.82
CA ASN A 187 -12.68 14.82 -2.28
C ASN A 187 -11.97 13.96 -1.22
N TYR A 188 -10.67 14.13 -1.04
CA TYR A 188 -9.89 13.40 -0.03
C TYR A 188 -9.26 14.41 0.92
N LYS A 189 -10.01 14.81 1.94
CA LYS A 189 -9.47 15.61 3.04
C LYS A 189 -8.20 14.93 3.57
N ALA A 190 -7.04 15.53 3.34
CA ALA A 190 -5.74 15.17 3.87
C ALA A 190 -4.93 14.06 3.16
N HIS A 191 -5.21 13.68 1.93
CA HIS A 191 -4.37 12.71 1.22
C HIS A 191 -3.81 13.29 -0.07
N VAL A 192 -2.52 13.39 -0.08
CA VAL A 192 -1.70 13.88 -1.18
C VAL A 192 -1.54 12.78 -2.21
N ASN A 193 -1.66 13.11 -3.49
CA ASN A 193 -1.48 12.16 -4.60
C ASN A 193 -0.14 11.41 -4.51
N CYS A 194 0.92 12.02 -4.00
CA CYS A 194 2.22 11.39 -3.82
C CYS A 194 2.16 10.16 -2.89
N SER A 195 1.40 10.21 -1.79
CA SER A 195 1.24 9.08 -0.88
C SER A 195 0.67 7.85 -1.58
N TYR A 196 -0.37 8.06 -2.37
CA TYR A 196 -1.00 7.00 -3.16
C TYR A 196 -0.10 6.49 -4.26
N PHE A 197 0.64 7.38 -4.94
CA PHE A 197 1.58 6.96 -5.97
C PHE A 197 2.70 6.07 -5.39
N TYR A 198 3.29 6.46 -4.25
CA TYR A 198 4.33 5.64 -3.63
C TYR A 198 3.80 4.30 -3.09
N GLU A 199 2.54 4.24 -2.69
CA GLU A 199 1.85 2.99 -2.40
C GLU A 199 1.71 2.13 -3.66
N ARG A 200 1.45 2.74 -4.82
CA ARG A 200 1.37 2.05 -6.11
C ARG A 200 2.72 1.52 -6.61
N LEU A 201 3.84 2.07 -6.19
CA LEU A 201 5.14 1.43 -6.45
C LEU A 201 5.15 -0.02 -5.93
N THR A 202 4.65 -0.23 -4.69
CA THR A 202 4.56 -1.57 -4.10
C THR A 202 3.70 -2.51 -4.95
N VAL A 203 2.51 -2.05 -5.29
CA VAL A 203 1.52 -2.79 -6.06
C VAL A 203 2.05 -3.16 -7.44
N THR A 204 2.62 -2.19 -8.15
CA THR A 204 3.19 -2.36 -9.50
C THR A 204 4.36 -3.33 -9.51
N TYR A 205 5.25 -3.23 -8.52
CA TYR A 205 6.39 -4.15 -8.43
C TYR A 205 5.92 -5.60 -8.35
N PHE A 206 5.03 -5.90 -7.40
CA PHE A 206 4.60 -7.29 -7.19
C PHE A 206 3.73 -7.82 -8.33
N ALA A 207 2.94 -6.96 -9.00
CA ALA A 207 2.18 -7.34 -10.20
C ALA A 207 3.09 -7.73 -11.38
N ASN A 208 4.29 -7.17 -11.44
CA ASN A 208 5.25 -7.39 -12.53
C ASN A 208 6.35 -8.42 -12.20
N LYS A 209 6.25 -9.09 -11.06
CA LYS A 209 7.14 -10.18 -10.68
C LYS A 209 6.39 -11.52 -10.70
N SER A 210 7.14 -12.59 -10.87
CA SER A 210 6.59 -13.96 -10.92
C SER A 210 6.22 -14.52 -9.54
N TYR A 211 5.80 -13.65 -8.61
CA TYR A 211 5.32 -14.09 -7.30
C TYR A 211 3.84 -14.44 -7.36
N LYS A 212 3.46 -15.48 -6.62
CA LYS A 212 2.04 -15.80 -6.45
C LYS A 212 1.46 -14.92 -5.35
N ILE A 213 0.44 -14.13 -5.68
CA ILE A 213 -0.33 -13.37 -4.70
C ILE A 213 -1.38 -14.29 -4.09
N ILE A 214 -1.37 -14.42 -2.77
CA ILE A 214 -2.26 -15.29 -2.02
C ILE A 214 -3.02 -14.45 -1.00
N GLN A 215 -4.33 -14.43 -1.12
CA GLN A 215 -5.18 -13.82 -0.12
C GLN A 215 -5.21 -14.68 1.15
N LEU A 216 -4.98 -14.06 2.30
CA LEU A 216 -4.90 -14.76 3.59
C LEU A 216 -6.23 -15.38 4.01
N ASP A 217 -7.35 -14.72 3.70
CA ASP A 217 -8.68 -15.26 3.89
C ASP A 217 -9.43 -15.37 2.56
N PRO A 218 -9.45 -16.54 1.91
CA PRO A 218 -10.11 -16.72 0.63
C PRO A 218 -11.63 -16.55 0.68
N LYS A 219 -12.25 -16.59 1.86
CA LYS A 219 -13.68 -16.37 2.04
C LYS A 219 -14.05 -14.90 2.06
N LYS A 220 -13.08 -14.05 2.36
CA LYS A 220 -13.21 -12.60 2.27
C LYS A 220 -12.66 -12.15 0.93
N ILE A 221 -13.44 -12.40 -0.11
CA ILE A 221 -13.39 -11.51 -1.25
C ILE A 221 -13.78 -10.16 -0.68
N ILE A 222 -12.85 -9.20 -0.66
CA ILE A 222 -13.29 -7.85 -0.85
C ILE A 222 -13.84 -7.93 -2.28
N ALA A 223 -15.10 -8.26 -2.39
CA ALA A 223 -15.84 -7.90 -3.55
C ALA A 223 -15.55 -6.41 -3.69
N GLY A 224 -14.68 -6.09 -4.61
CA GLY A 224 -14.72 -4.75 -5.16
C GLY A 224 -16.21 -4.59 -5.37
N ALA A 225 -16.86 -3.73 -4.56
CA ALA A 225 -18.28 -3.67 -4.36
C ALA A 225 -18.94 -4.02 -5.67
N SER A 226 -19.83 -5.00 -5.69
CA SER A 226 -20.33 -5.66 -6.89
C SER A 226 -20.01 -4.81 -8.12
N ALA A 227 -19.04 -5.21 -8.88
CA ALA A 227 -18.25 -4.34 -9.78
C ALA A 227 -19.07 -3.45 -10.72
N SER A 228 -20.37 -3.70 -10.83
CA SER A 228 -21.31 -2.91 -11.63
C SER A 228 -21.91 -1.70 -10.92
N THR A 229 -22.22 -1.76 -9.62
CA THR A 229 -22.90 -0.63 -8.94
C THR A 229 -21.88 0.37 -8.43
N ALA A 230 -20.79 -0.09 -7.83
CA ALA A 230 -19.69 0.80 -7.45
C ALA A 230 -19.00 1.39 -8.68
N ARG A 231 -18.85 0.64 -9.80
CA ARG A 231 -18.36 1.21 -11.06
C ARG A 231 -19.25 2.34 -11.57
N LYS A 232 -20.56 2.23 -11.48
CA LYS A 232 -21.47 3.31 -11.92
C LYS A 232 -21.40 4.53 -11.02
N GLU A 233 -21.42 4.34 -9.70
CA GLU A 233 -21.31 5.45 -8.74
C GLU A 233 -19.93 6.10 -8.81
N PHE A 234 -18.86 5.32 -9.01
CA PHE A 234 -17.50 5.78 -9.20
C PHE A 234 -17.30 6.50 -10.52
N GLN A 235 -17.85 5.98 -11.62
CA GLN A 235 -17.77 6.62 -12.95
C GLN A 235 -18.46 7.98 -12.92
N THR A 236 -19.61 8.09 -12.27
CA THR A 236 -20.34 9.35 -12.12
C THR A 236 -19.55 10.35 -11.28
N SER A 237 -18.99 9.93 -10.17
CA SER A 237 -18.13 10.76 -9.32
C SER A 237 -16.83 11.19 -10.05
N ARG A 238 -16.21 10.29 -10.82
CA ARG A 238 -15.04 10.61 -11.66
C ARG A 238 -15.35 11.66 -12.71
N ASP A 239 -16.45 11.50 -13.43
CA ASP A 239 -16.85 12.42 -14.48
C ASP A 239 -17.19 13.82 -13.91
N GLU A 240 -17.75 13.88 -12.72
CA GLU A 240 -17.97 15.13 -11.98
C GLU A 240 -16.65 15.77 -11.53
N ASN A 241 -15.69 14.98 -11.05
CA ASN A 241 -14.38 15.46 -10.63
C ASN A 241 -13.56 15.99 -11.81
N ILE A 242 -13.56 15.29 -12.95
CA ILE A 242 -12.91 15.75 -14.19
C ILE A 242 -13.56 17.06 -14.69
N ARG A 243 -14.89 17.16 -14.64
CA ARG A 243 -15.58 18.39 -15.02
C ARG A 243 -15.23 19.56 -14.11
N ASN A 244 -15.12 19.32 -12.80
CA ASN A 244 -14.79 20.32 -11.81
C ASN A 244 -13.30 20.74 -11.91
N PHE A 245 -12.40 19.80 -12.16
CA PHE A 245 -11.00 20.06 -12.44
C PHE A 245 -10.83 20.92 -13.71
N ASN A 246 -11.47 20.55 -14.82
CA ASN A 246 -11.44 21.28 -16.06
C ASN A 246 -12.10 22.67 -15.99
N LYS A 247 -13.05 22.87 -15.08
CA LYS A 247 -13.64 24.21 -14.84
C LYS A 247 -12.68 25.12 -14.05
N ASN A 248 -11.93 24.56 -13.10
CA ASN A 248 -11.03 25.32 -12.25
C ASN A 248 -9.68 25.62 -12.94
N THR A 249 -9.25 24.82 -13.92
CA THR A 249 -8.01 25.02 -14.69
C THR A 249 -8.17 25.97 -15.89
N LYS A 250 -9.38 26.44 -16.17
CA LYS A 250 -9.62 27.44 -17.25
C LYS A 250 -9.40 28.89 -16.81
N PHE A 251 -8.86 29.13 -15.62
CA PHE A 251 -8.63 30.48 -15.09
C PHE A 251 -7.14 30.78 -14.81
N PHE A 252 -6.22 30.08 -15.49
CA PHE A 252 -4.81 30.49 -15.51
C PHE A 252 -4.27 30.52 -16.93
#